data_28d91cea49ebe019216825fba8613084
#
_entry.id   28d91cea49ebe019216825fba8613084
#
_cell.length_a   1.000
_cell.length_b   1.000
_cell.length_c   1.000
_cell.angle_alpha   90.00
_cell.angle_beta   90.00
_cell.angle_gamma   90.00
#
_symmetry.space_group_name_H-M   'P 1'
#
loop_
_entity.id
_entity.type
_entity.pdbx_description
1 polymer ?
#
loop_
_entity_poly.entity_id
_entity_poly.type
_entity_poly.pdbx_seq_one_letter_code
_entity_poly.pdbx_strand_id
1 'polypeptide(L)'
;MGDAAIKGVIITSAKKDFAGGMDLNIIARMKTDAGDDPARGLFDGIMGMHRILRKIERAGTDPKTLKGGKPVAAALPGTALGIGLEIPLACHRIFAADNPRAKIGLPEIMVGIFPGAGGTTRLVRKLGPMMAAPFLLEGKTDSPAKMKAAGIVDEVVAPDQLLARACEWVLNATEADIVKPFDQ
;
A
#
# COMPACT_ATOMS: atom_id res chain seq x y z
N MET A 1 5.05 -15.72 -7.38
CA MET A 1 4.08 -16.44 -6.53
C MET A 1 4.04 -17.95 -6.80
N GLY A 2 4.37 -18.42 -8.01
CA GLY A 2 4.32 -19.85 -8.36
C GLY A 2 5.41 -20.76 -7.78
N ASP A 3 6.49 -20.22 -7.22
CA ASP A 3 7.59 -21.01 -6.64
C ASP A 3 7.21 -21.51 -5.24
N ALA A 4 7.12 -22.82 -5.06
CA ALA A 4 6.74 -23.47 -3.80
C ALA A 4 7.75 -23.24 -2.65
N ALA A 5 9.01 -22.94 -2.97
CA ALA A 5 10.03 -22.64 -1.97
C ALA A 5 9.81 -21.28 -1.28
N ILE A 6 9.16 -20.33 -1.97
CA ILE A 6 8.86 -19.01 -1.43
C ILE A 6 7.62 -19.09 -0.55
N LYS A 7 7.75 -18.79 0.74
CA LYS A 7 6.65 -18.82 1.72
C LYS A 7 5.80 -17.56 1.72
N GLY A 8 6.36 -16.41 1.35
CA GLY A 8 5.67 -15.13 1.24
C GLY A 8 6.63 -14.03 0.80
N VAL A 9 6.18 -12.79 0.83
CA VAL A 9 6.93 -11.63 0.33
C VAL A 9 6.89 -10.50 1.34
N ILE A 10 8.02 -9.79 1.51
CA ILE A 10 8.08 -8.54 2.24
C ILE A 10 8.49 -7.44 1.27
N ILE A 11 7.69 -6.39 1.18
CA ILE A 11 8.01 -5.18 0.42
C ILE A 11 8.54 -4.14 1.39
N THR A 12 9.79 -3.74 1.20
CA THR A 12 10.47 -2.76 2.05
C THR A 12 11.39 -1.85 1.21
N SER A 13 12.07 -0.93 1.85
CA SER A 13 13.07 -0.06 1.24
C SER A 13 14.42 -0.24 1.94
N ALA A 14 15.51 -0.26 1.18
CA ALA A 14 16.86 -0.20 1.71
C ALA A 14 17.28 1.22 2.11
N LYS A 15 16.44 2.22 1.84
CA LYS A 15 16.64 3.62 2.21
C LYS A 15 16.07 3.90 3.61
N LYS A 16 16.38 5.10 4.14
CA LYS A 16 15.83 5.59 5.40
C LYS A 16 14.29 5.71 5.38
N ASP A 17 13.74 6.11 4.23
CA ASP A 17 12.30 6.23 4.01
C ASP A 17 11.81 5.15 3.06
N PHE A 18 10.54 4.80 3.16
CA PHE A 18 9.94 3.83 2.26
C PHE A 18 9.74 4.43 0.86
N ALA A 19 8.91 5.47 0.76
CA ALA A 19 8.73 6.23 -0.48
C ALA A 19 8.06 7.58 -0.18
N GLY A 20 8.54 8.65 -0.81
CA GLY A 20 7.99 10.01 -0.67
C GLY A 20 6.82 10.35 -1.60
N GLY A 21 6.37 9.40 -2.39
CA GLY A 21 5.33 9.61 -3.41
C GLY A 21 5.85 9.48 -4.84
N MET A 22 4.98 9.75 -5.81
CA MET A 22 5.35 9.80 -7.23
C MET A 22 5.96 11.15 -7.56
N ASP A 23 6.95 11.18 -8.45
CA ASP A 23 7.50 12.43 -8.97
C ASP A 23 6.41 13.19 -9.74
N LEU A 24 6.13 14.42 -9.31
CA LEU A 24 5.13 15.29 -9.92
C LEU A 24 5.44 15.61 -11.39
N ASN A 25 6.72 15.61 -11.79
CA ASN A 25 7.09 15.75 -13.19
C ASN A 25 6.67 14.57 -14.05
N ILE A 26 6.68 13.36 -13.49
CA ILE A 26 6.15 12.17 -14.17
C ILE A 26 4.64 12.33 -14.37
N ILE A 27 3.91 12.74 -13.34
CA ILE A 27 2.46 12.98 -13.42
C ILE A 27 2.15 14.03 -14.48
N ALA A 28 2.88 15.13 -14.52
CA ALA A 28 2.70 16.19 -15.52
C ALA A 28 2.94 15.68 -16.95
N ARG A 29 3.94 14.82 -17.15
CA ARG A 29 4.26 14.21 -18.45
C ARG A 29 3.29 13.13 -18.90
N MET A 30 2.61 12.44 -18.00
CA MET A 30 1.65 11.39 -18.35
C MET A 30 0.58 11.90 -19.34
N LYS A 31 0.22 13.19 -19.26
CA LYS A 31 -0.75 13.81 -20.18
C LYS A 31 -0.16 14.04 -21.58
N THR A 32 1.12 14.39 -21.68
CA THR A 32 1.80 14.68 -22.96
C THR A 32 2.27 13.42 -23.68
N ASP A 33 2.62 12.38 -22.91
CA ASP A 33 3.18 11.13 -23.46
C ASP A 33 2.09 10.10 -23.83
N ALA A 34 0.82 10.46 -23.69
CA ALA A 34 -0.33 9.56 -23.89
C ALA A 34 -0.75 9.36 -25.37
N GLY A 35 0.04 9.83 -26.34
CA GLY A 35 -0.21 9.64 -27.78
C GLY A 35 -1.41 10.43 -28.31
N ASP A 36 -2.04 9.91 -29.37
CA ASP A 36 -3.14 10.58 -30.07
C ASP A 36 -4.46 10.65 -29.27
N ASP A 37 -4.62 9.78 -28.27
CA ASP A 37 -5.74 9.80 -27.31
C ASP A 37 -5.19 9.90 -25.88
N PRO A 38 -4.96 11.13 -25.35
CA PRO A 38 -4.42 11.33 -24.00
C PRO A 38 -5.29 10.75 -22.89
N ALA A 39 -6.61 10.76 -23.06
CA ALA A 39 -7.52 10.21 -22.05
C ALA A 39 -7.38 8.69 -21.96
N ARG A 40 -7.31 8.02 -23.09
CA ARG A 40 -7.10 6.57 -23.17
C ARG A 40 -5.73 6.17 -22.65
N GLY A 41 -4.67 6.87 -23.03
CA GLY A 41 -3.31 6.60 -22.56
C GLY A 41 -3.17 6.74 -21.05
N LEU A 42 -3.74 7.80 -20.46
CA LEU A 42 -3.78 7.99 -19.02
C LEU A 42 -4.57 6.88 -18.32
N PHE A 43 -5.73 6.53 -18.83
CA PHE A 43 -6.56 5.44 -18.31
C PHE A 43 -5.80 4.11 -18.31
N ASP A 44 -5.19 3.73 -19.42
CA ASP A 44 -4.45 2.47 -19.53
C ASP A 44 -3.23 2.42 -18.60
N GLY A 45 -2.52 3.54 -18.40
CA GLY A 45 -1.42 3.69 -17.46
C GLY A 45 -1.87 3.49 -16.01
N ILE A 46 -2.95 4.17 -15.60
CA ILE A 46 -3.53 4.03 -14.25
C ILE A 46 -4.03 2.60 -14.03
N MET A 47 -4.73 2.03 -14.99
CA MET A 47 -5.22 0.64 -14.92
C MET A 47 -4.07 -0.37 -14.88
N GLY A 48 -2.90 -0.05 -15.45
CA GLY A 48 -1.68 -0.83 -15.30
C GLY A 48 -1.24 -0.93 -13.83
N MET A 49 -1.19 0.21 -13.13
CA MET A 49 -0.88 0.25 -11.69
C MET A 49 -1.91 -0.52 -10.86
N HIS A 50 -3.21 -0.33 -11.13
CA HIS A 50 -4.26 -1.08 -10.45
C HIS A 50 -4.10 -2.60 -10.61
N ARG A 51 -3.77 -3.08 -11.81
CA ARG A 51 -3.55 -4.52 -12.05
C ARG A 51 -2.36 -5.05 -11.25
N ILE A 52 -1.26 -4.27 -11.13
CA ILE A 52 -0.09 -4.66 -10.34
C ILE A 52 -0.46 -4.73 -8.85
N LEU A 53 -1.09 -3.70 -8.30
CA LEU A 53 -1.49 -3.68 -6.90
C LEU A 53 -2.52 -4.77 -6.59
N ARG A 54 -3.42 -5.07 -7.54
CA ARG A 54 -4.37 -6.19 -7.38
C ARG A 54 -3.66 -7.55 -7.39
N LYS A 55 -2.56 -7.72 -8.13
CA LYS A 55 -1.74 -8.94 -8.06
C LYS A 55 -1.06 -9.08 -6.69
N ILE A 56 -0.58 -7.98 -6.10
CA ILE A 56 -0.04 -7.97 -4.73
C ILE A 56 -1.12 -8.38 -3.74
N GLU A 57 -2.29 -7.78 -3.85
CA GLU A 57 -3.44 -7.97 -2.95
C GLU A 57 -3.98 -9.40 -2.98
N ARG A 58 -4.01 -10.03 -4.14
CA ARG A 58 -4.37 -11.44 -4.29
C ARG A 58 -3.22 -12.42 -4.01
N ALA A 59 -2.03 -12.03 -4.33
CA ALA A 59 -0.80 -12.79 -4.09
C ALA A 59 -0.86 -14.27 -4.50
N GLY A 60 -1.56 -14.57 -5.59
CA GLY A 60 -1.76 -15.93 -6.10
C GLY A 60 -2.98 -16.66 -5.56
N THR A 61 -3.78 -16.03 -4.69
CA THR A 61 -5.05 -16.59 -4.21
C THR A 61 -6.00 -16.85 -5.37
N ASP A 62 -6.50 -18.08 -5.46
CA ASP A 62 -7.53 -18.44 -6.43
C ASP A 62 -8.85 -17.71 -6.10
N PRO A 63 -9.45 -16.99 -7.04
CA PRO A 63 -10.64 -16.18 -6.78
C PRO A 63 -11.92 -16.95 -6.49
N LYS A 64 -11.95 -18.26 -6.79
CA LYS A 64 -13.12 -19.11 -6.56
C LYS A 64 -13.03 -19.85 -5.23
N THR A 65 -11.83 -20.35 -4.90
CA THR A 65 -11.61 -21.15 -3.70
C THR A 65 -11.07 -20.34 -2.53
N LEU A 66 -10.58 -19.12 -2.79
CA LEU A 66 -9.90 -18.23 -1.84
C LEU A 66 -8.66 -18.87 -1.18
N LYS A 67 -8.02 -19.82 -1.87
CA LYS A 67 -6.88 -20.60 -1.38
C LYS A 67 -5.65 -20.43 -2.27
N GLY A 68 -4.51 -20.91 -1.77
CA GLY A 68 -3.26 -21.03 -2.53
C GLY A 68 -2.47 -19.73 -2.64
N GLY A 69 -2.92 -18.64 -2.03
CA GLY A 69 -2.18 -17.38 -1.97
C GLY A 69 -0.97 -17.44 -1.05
N LYS A 70 -0.15 -16.39 -1.10
CA LYS A 70 1.01 -16.22 -0.22
C LYS A 70 0.91 -14.90 0.55
N PRO A 71 1.33 -14.86 1.82
CA PRO A 71 1.33 -13.62 2.59
C PRO A 71 2.28 -12.58 1.96
N VAL A 72 1.80 -11.34 1.91
CA VAL A 72 2.59 -10.18 1.50
C VAL A 72 2.52 -9.14 2.61
N ALA A 73 3.65 -8.81 3.22
CA ALA A 73 3.77 -7.76 4.20
C ALA A 73 4.44 -6.53 3.59
N ALA A 74 4.06 -5.34 4.05
CA ALA A 74 4.83 -4.12 3.86
C ALA A 74 5.60 -3.79 5.15
N ALA A 75 6.88 -3.47 5.04
CA ALA A 75 7.73 -3.05 6.14
C ALA A 75 8.27 -1.65 5.85
N LEU A 76 7.76 -0.65 6.58
CA LEU A 76 8.03 0.76 6.36
C LEU A 76 9.14 1.26 7.29
N PRO A 77 10.37 1.48 6.81
CA PRO A 77 11.47 1.97 7.66
C PRO A 77 11.30 3.45 8.05
N GLY A 78 10.49 4.21 7.31
CA GLY A 78 10.26 5.62 7.52
C GLY A 78 9.05 6.13 6.75
N THR A 79 9.17 7.34 6.21
CA THR A 79 8.10 8.03 5.49
C THR A 79 7.52 7.22 4.32
N ALA A 80 6.17 7.20 4.22
CA ALA A 80 5.42 6.51 3.18
C ALA A 80 4.23 7.38 2.75
N LEU A 81 4.39 8.12 1.65
CA LEU A 81 3.40 9.09 1.18
C LEU A 81 2.89 8.75 -0.23
N GLY A 82 1.63 9.04 -0.50
CA GLY A 82 1.02 8.84 -1.79
C GLY A 82 1.12 7.38 -2.24
N ILE A 83 1.65 7.14 -3.45
CA ILE A 83 1.88 5.76 -3.94
C ILE A 83 2.71 4.92 -2.95
N GLY A 84 3.56 5.55 -2.14
CA GLY A 84 4.32 4.91 -1.07
C GLY A 84 3.44 4.35 0.05
N LEU A 85 2.20 4.80 0.22
CA LEU A 85 1.20 4.18 1.08
C LEU A 85 0.22 3.30 0.29
N GLU A 86 -0.08 3.62 -0.96
CA GLU A 86 -1.00 2.82 -1.78
C GLU A 86 -0.48 1.38 -2.01
N ILE A 87 0.85 1.20 -2.15
CA ILE A 87 1.49 -0.12 -2.24
C ILE A 87 1.31 -0.91 -0.93
N PRO A 88 1.66 -0.39 0.26
CA PRO A 88 1.37 -1.03 1.55
C PRO A 88 -0.10 -1.39 1.75
N LEU A 89 -1.03 -0.52 1.35
CA LEU A 89 -2.48 -0.80 1.45
C LEU A 89 -2.92 -2.01 0.59
N ALA A 90 -2.18 -2.35 -0.46
CA ALA A 90 -2.40 -3.57 -1.24
C ALA A 90 -1.79 -4.82 -0.57
N CYS A 91 -0.84 -4.67 0.36
CA CYS A 91 -0.29 -5.77 1.14
C CYS A 91 -1.29 -6.27 2.19
N HIS A 92 -1.11 -7.49 2.68
CA HIS A 92 -2.01 -8.08 3.68
C HIS A 92 -1.79 -7.48 5.07
N ARG A 93 -0.54 -7.10 5.40
CA ARG A 93 -0.19 -6.47 6.68
C ARG A 93 0.87 -5.38 6.51
N ILE A 94 0.74 -4.32 7.29
CA ILE A 94 1.62 -3.16 7.26
C ILE A 94 2.33 -3.03 8.60
N PHE A 95 3.65 -3.18 8.59
CA PHE A 95 4.55 -2.91 9.69
C PHE A 95 5.22 -1.56 9.47
N ALA A 96 5.40 -0.78 10.52
CA ALA A 96 6.17 0.45 10.46
C ALA A 96 7.19 0.53 11.60
N ALA A 97 8.36 1.08 11.30
CA ALA A 97 9.34 1.40 12.32
C ALA A 97 8.81 2.52 13.23
N ASP A 98 9.07 2.42 14.53
CA ASP A 98 8.76 3.48 15.48
C ASP A 98 9.70 4.67 15.25
N ASN A 99 9.24 5.58 14.40
CA ASN A 99 9.94 6.81 14.05
C ASN A 99 8.94 7.97 14.08
N PRO A 100 8.92 8.78 15.15
CA PRO A 100 7.95 9.87 15.29
C PRO A 100 8.09 10.98 14.24
N ARG A 101 9.24 11.04 13.53
CA ARG A 101 9.48 12.00 12.44
C ARG A 101 8.98 11.51 11.08
N ALA A 102 8.75 10.21 10.93
CA ALA A 102 8.20 9.66 9.70
C ALA A 102 6.76 10.13 9.50
N LYS A 103 6.39 10.34 8.23
CA LYS A 103 5.04 10.71 7.81
C LYS A 103 4.47 9.62 6.92
N ILE A 104 3.27 9.16 7.29
CA ILE A 104 2.51 8.18 6.52
C ILE A 104 1.18 8.82 6.13
N GLY A 105 0.73 8.67 4.89
CA GLY A 105 -0.56 9.20 4.45
C GLY A 105 -0.70 9.35 2.95
N LEU A 106 -1.85 9.92 2.55
CA LEU A 106 -2.27 10.15 1.16
C LEU A 106 -2.50 11.66 0.93
N PRO A 107 -1.42 12.47 0.77
CA PRO A 107 -1.52 13.93 0.70
C PRO A 107 -1.86 14.44 -0.71
N GLU A 108 -2.33 13.61 -1.63
CA GLU A 108 -2.56 13.93 -3.04
C GLU A 108 -3.47 15.15 -3.23
N ILE A 109 -4.47 15.33 -2.38
CA ILE A 109 -5.40 16.48 -2.43
C ILE A 109 -4.68 17.82 -2.26
N MET A 110 -3.55 17.84 -1.53
CA MET A 110 -2.75 19.04 -1.30
C MET A 110 -2.09 19.58 -2.58
N VAL A 111 -2.00 18.75 -3.62
CA VAL A 111 -1.46 19.12 -4.93
C VAL A 111 -2.50 19.01 -6.05
N GLY A 112 -3.79 18.97 -5.67
CA GLY A 112 -4.92 19.01 -6.62
C GLY A 112 -5.19 17.72 -7.38
N ILE A 113 -4.72 16.58 -6.87
CA ILE A 113 -4.99 15.25 -7.41
C ILE A 113 -5.64 14.35 -6.33
N PHE A 114 -5.84 13.09 -6.63
CA PHE A 114 -6.34 12.08 -5.67
C PHE A 114 -5.47 10.82 -5.73
N PRO A 115 -5.54 9.93 -4.72
CA PRO A 115 -4.79 8.66 -4.73
C PRO A 115 -5.24 7.76 -5.89
N GLY A 116 -4.46 7.79 -6.99
CA GLY A 116 -4.84 7.22 -8.28
C GLY A 116 -4.54 5.72 -8.42
N ALA A 117 -3.71 5.13 -7.57
CA ALA A 117 -3.39 3.70 -7.62
C ALA A 117 -4.32 2.83 -6.74
N GLY A 118 -5.44 3.38 -6.28
CA GLY A 118 -6.48 2.69 -5.53
C GLY A 118 -6.40 2.86 -4.02
N GLY A 119 -5.67 3.87 -3.55
CA GLY A 119 -5.63 4.27 -2.13
C GLY A 119 -7.00 4.68 -1.62
N THR A 120 -7.77 5.42 -2.43
CA THR A 120 -9.17 5.78 -2.11
C THR A 120 -10.01 4.55 -1.79
N THR A 121 -9.98 3.53 -2.65
CA THR A 121 -10.76 2.31 -2.47
C THR A 121 -10.26 1.49 -1.28
N ARG A 122 -8.94 1.27 -1.18
CA ARG A 122 -8.36 0.41 -0.14
C ARG A 122 -8.46 1.01 1.25
N LEU A 123 -8.26 2.33 1.37
CA LEU A 123 -8.37 3.01 2.66
C LEU A 123 -9.81 3.00 3.17
N VAL A 124 -10.78 3.30 2.28
CA VAL A 124 -12.21 3.24 2.64
C VAL A 124 -12.62 1.81 3.03
N ARG A 125 -12.14 0.79 2.32
CA ARG A 125 -12.42 -0.62 2.67
C ARG A 125 -11.78 -1.05 3.99
N LYS A 126 -10.62 -0.48 4.34
CA LYS A 126 -9.90 -0.80 5.59
C LYS A 126 -10.53 -0.10 6.80
N LEU A 127 -10.95 1.14 6.67
CA LEU A 127 -11.37 1.99 7.80
C LEU A 127 -12.87 2.32 7.82
N GLY A 128 -13.57 2.11 6.72
CA GLY A 128 -14.88 2.71 6.46
C GLY A 128 -14.79 4.17 5.99
N PRO A 129 -15.86 4.70 5.35
CA PRO A 129 -15.81 6.00 4.69
C PRO A 129 -15.58 7.16 5.68
N MET A 130 -16.20 7.14 6.86
CA MET A 130 -16.08 8.22 7.83
C MET A 130 -14.67 8.36 8.39
N MET A 131 -14.03 7.24 8.72
CA MET A 131 -12.66 7.25 9.26
C MET A 131 -11.61 7.51 8.18
N ALA A 132 -11.88 7.16 6.92
CA ALA A 132 -10.99 7.43 5.79
C ALA A 132 -11.04 8.90 5.33
N ALA A 133 -12.13 9.62 5.55
CA ALA A 133 -12.38 10.97 5.04
C ALA A 133 -11.25 11.98 5.35
N PRO A 134 -10.75 12.14 6.59
CA PRO A 134 -9.68 13.10 6.86
C PRO A 134 -8.37 12.81 6.09
N PHE A 135 -8.08 11.55 5.83
CA PHE A 135 -6.88 11.15 5.10
C PHE A 135 -7.01 11.39 3.59
N LEU A 136 -8.22 11.29 3.05
CA LEU A 136 -8.48 11.43 1.61
C LEU A 136 -8.86 12.87 1.21
N LEU A 137 -9.65 13.57 2.05
CA LEU A 137 -10.21 14.88 1.72
C LEU A 137 -9.40 16.05 2.28
N GLU A 138 -8.59 15.81 3.32
CA GLU A 138 -7.73 16.82 3.94
C GLU A 138 -6.25 16.50 3.71
N GLY A 139 -5.92 15.33 3.13
CA GLY A 139 -4.54 14.90 2.92
C GLY A 139 -3.77 14.70 4.23
N LYS A 140 -4.46 14.32 5.31
CA LYS A 140 -3.85 14.15 6.63
C LYS A 140 -2.73 13.12 6.60
N THR A 141 -1.59 13.52 7.12
CA THR A 141 -0.42 12.64 7.32
C THR A 141 -0.01 12.68 8.79
N ASP A 142 0.46 11.56 9.33
CA ASP A 142 0.90 11.52 10.72
C ASP A 142 1.99 10.47 10.95
N SER A 143 2.49 10.38 12.20
CA SER A 143 3.52 9.42 12.62
C SER A 143 3.00 7.97 12.58
N PRO A 144 3.88 6.96 12.50
CA PRO A 144 3.51 5.55 12.54
C PRO A 144 2.58 5.18 13.71
N ALA A 145 2.86 5.69 14.91
CA ALA A 145 2.05 5.42 16.10
C ALA A 145 0.60 5.92 15.95
N LYS A 146 0.41 7.13 15.41
CA LYS A 146 -0.93 7.68 15.17
C LYS A 146 -1.63 6.97 14.00
N MET A 147 -0.88 6.55 12.98
CA MET A 147 -1.44 5.77 11.88
C MET A 147 -1.84 4.35 12.32
N LYS A 148 -1.14 3.77 13.29
CA LYS A 148 -1.59 2.53 13.96
C LYS A 148 -2.87 2.77 14.74
N ALA A 149 -2.94 3.83 15.53
CA ALA A 149 -4.16 4.18 16.27
C ALA A 149 -5.37 4.43 15.35
N ALA A 150 -5.14 4.95 14.15
CA ALA A 150 -6.17 5.12 13.12
C ALA A 150 -6.51 3.84 12.34
N GLY A 151 -5.79 2.72 12.56
CA GLY A 151 -6.03 1.46 11.87
C GLY A 151 -5.42 1.36 10.46
N ILE A 152 -4.57 2.31 10.05
CA ILE A 152 -3.89 2.29 8.74
C ILE A 152 -2.68 1.37 8.79
N VAL A 153 -1.84 1.52 9.81
CA VAL A 153 -0.69 0.65 10.10
C VAL A 153 -1.16 -0.42 11.07
N ASP A 154 -0.79 -1.67 10.82
CA ASP A 154 -1.22 -2.80 11.65
C ASP A 154 -0.31 -2.98 12.88
N GLU A 155 1.00 -2.73 12.72
CA GLU A 155 1.96 -2.88 13.82
C GLU A 155 3.08 -1.83 13.72
N VAL A 156 3.45 -1.25 14.87
CA VAL A 156 4.62 -0.36 15.00
C VAL A 156 5.63 -1.05 15.93
N VAL A 157 6.87 -1.12 15.47
CA VAL A 157 7.94 -1.87 16.12
C VAL A 157 9.25 -1.06 16.15
N ALA A 158 10.17 -1.44 17.01
CA ALA A 158 11.51 -0.85 17.02
C ALA A 158 12.16 -0.98 15.62
N PRO A 159 12.90 0.03 15.15
CA PRO A 159 13.44 0.06 13.79
C PRO A 159 14.31 -1.15 13.44
N ASP A 160 15.09 -1.66 14.40
CA ASP A 160 15.96 -2.83 14.27
C ASP A 160 15.17 -4.15 14.22
N GLN A 161 13.93 -4.17 14.68
CA GLN A 161 13.05 -5.34 14.71
C GLN A 161 12.11 -5.39 13.48
N LEU A 162 12.06 -4.35 12.66
CA LEU A 162 11.06 -4.19 11.60
C LEU A 162 11.00 -5.39 10.65
N LEU A 163 12.14 -5.78 10.08
CA LEU A 163 12.18 -6.89 9.14
C LEU A 163 11.97 -8.24 9.83
N ALA A 164 12.50 -8.43 11.04
CA ALA A 164 12.33 -9.66 11.81
C ALA A 164 10.84 -9.92 12.11
N ARG A 165 10.11 -8.89 12.55
CA ARG A 165 8.67 -8.98 12.84
C ARG A 165 7.83 -9.23 11.57
N ALA A 166 8.14 -8.55 10.48
CA ALA A 166 7.47 -8.79 9.20
C ALA A 166 7.73 -10.22 8.69
N CYS A 167 8.96 -10.73 8.83
CA CYS A 167 9.34 -12.10 8.49
C CYS A 167 8.58 -13.12 9.34
N GLU A 168 8.57 -12.93 10.65
CA GLU A 168 7.85 -13.79 11.58
C GLU A 168 6.36 -13.91 11.21
N TRP A 169 5.72 -12.77 10.95
CA TRP A 169 4.32 -12.79 10.52
C TRP A 169 4.13 -13.52 9.20
N VAL A 170 4.96 -13.25 8.18
CA VAL A 170 4.89 -13.93 6.88
C VAL A 170 5.01 -15.43 6.99
N LEU A 171 5.89 -15.92 7.89
CA LEU A 171 6.11 -17.36 8.08
C LEU A 171 4.97 -18.05 8.85
N ASN A 172 4.20 -17.30 9.66
CA ASN A 172 3.13 -17.82 10.49
C ASN A 172 1.71 -17.44 9.98
N ALA A 173 1.61 -16.66 8.91
CA ALA A 173 0.33 -16.22 8.36
C ALA A 173 -0.51 -17.41 7.86
N THR A 174 -1.79 -17.37 8.16
CA THR A 174 -2.80 -18.37 7.76
C THR A 174 -3.52 -17.95 6.49
N GLU A 175 -4.34 -18.85 5.90
CA GLU A 175 -5.17 -18.51 4.74
C GLU A 175 -6.12 -17.34 5.04
N ALA A 176 -6.62 -17.22 6.27
CA ALA A 176 -7.50 -16.12 6.66
C ALA A 176 -6.79 -14.75 6.65
N ASP A 177 -5.46 -14.72 6.90
CA ASP A 177 -4.68 -13.49 6.92
C ASP A 177 -4.38 -12.94 5.52
N ILE A 178 -4.50 -13.76 4.48
CA ILE A 178 -4.12 -13.42 3.09
C ILE A 178 -5.31 -13.17 2.17
N VAL A 179 -6.52 -13.29 2.67
CA VAL A 179 -7.73 -12.94 1.93
C VAL A 179 -8.30 -11.67 2.51
N LYS A 180 -8.38 -10.62 1.69
CA LYS A 180 -8.96 -9.35 2.13
C LYS A 180 -10.44 -9.54 2.46
N PRO A 181 -10.98 -8.86 3.51
CA PRO A 181 -12.38 -8.99 3.90
C PRO A 181 -13.39 -8.74 2.78
N PHE A 182 -13.04 -7.88 1.83
CA PHE A 182 -13.88 -7.55 0.68
C PHE A 182 -13.74 -8.51 -0.52
N ASP A 183 -12.93 -9.53 -0.39
CA ASP A 183 -12.78 -10.64 -1.35
C ASP A 183 -13.40 -11.94 -0.86
N GLN A 184 -13.92 -11.91 0.37
CA GLN A 184 -14.63 -13.05 1.00
C GLN A 184 -16.09 -13.14 0.56
#